data_96a29b02591822bb597ff7f44233a400
#
_entry.id   96a29b02591822bb597ff7f44233a400
#
_cell.length_a   1.000
_cell.length_b   1.000
_cell.length_c   1.000
_cell.angle_alpha   90.00
_cell.angle_beta   90.00
_cell.angle_gamma   90.00
#
_symmetry.space_group_name_H-M   'P 1'
#
loop_
_entity.id
_entity.type
_entity.pdbx_description
1 polymer ?
#
loop_
_entity_poly.entity_id
_entity_poly.type
_entity_poly.pdbx_seq_one_letter_code
_entity_poly.pdbx_strand_id
1 'polypeptide(L)'
;MPLVAEVPAAQPLMPVEQALERLLTLAEAAPISDTECVALAHAEGRVLACDLVASLDLPPWPNSAMDGYALRLADLQGEPLPVSQRIFAGHAPAPLQAGTCARIFTGAPMPAGADCVEMQENTQTLEDGRVRFLQALAPAQNVRPQGQETCKGEQVLAKGTRLGPIELGLAASLGHEQLQVVRRARVAVLSTGDELVEPGLPLGPGQIYNSNRRLLVSWLQRLGCEVKDMGILPDDLARTRACLAGLGDVDLILSTGGVSVGEADYLGAALREAGELALWKLAIKPGKPLTFGHYRGVPVIGLPGNPASTLVTFGLLTRPYLLRRQGVCDVTPLRFDVAAGFQWTKAGTRREYLRGRIEGGQVHIYKNQSSGVLRSAAWADGLVEVREGTTPKPGDSVSFIPLSELLG
;
A
#
# COMPACT_ATOMS: atom_id res chain seq x y z
N MET A 1 2.21 -61.04 -16.34
CA MET A 1 1.37 -59.94 -15.84
C MET A 1 2.26 -58.71 -15.70
N PRO A 2 2.05 -57.65 -16.45
CA PRO A 2 2.82 -56.40 -16.26
C PRO A 2 2.29 -55.71 -14.99
N LEU A 3 3.20 -55.36 -14.10
CA LEU A 3 2.97 -54.51 -12.93
C LEU A 3 2.45 -53.15 -13.42
N VAL A 4 1.19 -52.86 -13.20
CA VAL A 4 0.63 -51.53 -13.36
C VAL A 4 1.29 -50.67 -12.26
N ALA A 5 2.21 -49.78 -12.66
CA ALA A 5 2.78 -48.80 -11.75
C ALA A 5 1.62 -47.95 -11.19
N GLU A 6 1.41 -48.00 -9.88
CA GLU A 6 0.45 -47.12 -9.21
C GLU A 6 0.80 -45.67 -9.52
N VAL A 7 -0.12 -45.00 -10.21
CA VAL A 7 -0.06 -43.55 -10.43
C VAL A 7 -0.14 -42.92 -9.04
N PRO A 8 0.89 -42.17 -8.59
CA PRO A 8 0.85 -41.58 -7.28
C PRO A 8 -0.39 -40.69 -7.16
N ALA A 9 -1.13 -40.85 -6.08
CA ALA A 9 -2.32 -40.07 -5.81
C ALA A 9 -2.04 -38.57 -5.97
N ALA A 10 -2.85 -37.88 -6.76
CA ALA A 10 -2.66 -36.45 -7.02
C ALA A 10 -2.65 -35.69 -5.68
N GLN A 11 -1.55 -34.99 -5.38
CA GLN A 11 -1.46 -34.17 -4.18
C GLN A 11 -2.64 -33.20 -4.15
N PRO A 12 -3.36 -33.08 -3.00
CA PRO A 12 -4.48 -32.17 -2.88
C PRO A 12 -4.03 -30.72 -3.14
N LEU A 13 -4.92 -29.94 -3.74
CA LEU A 13 -4.63 -28.52 -3.99
C LEU A 13 -4.65 -27.77 -2.66
N MET A 14 -3.66 -26.91 -2.45
CA MET A 14 -3.54 -26.06 -1.26
C MET A 14 -4.49 -24.85 -1.38
N PRO A 15 -5.37 -24.59 -0.39
CA PRO A 15 -6.14 -23.35 -0.34
C PRO A 15 -5.26 -22.11 -0.36
N VAL A 16 -5.75 -21.02 -0.97
CA VAL A 16 -5.00 -19.76 -1.09
C VAL A 16 -4.65 -19.17 0.27
N GLU A 17 -5.59 -19.25 1.22
CA GLU A 17 -5.41 -18.77 2.58
C GLU A 17 -4.29 -19.53 3.30
N GLN A 18 -4.23 -20.84 3.15
CA GLN A 18 -3.17 -21.66 3.75
C GLN A 18 -1.80 -21.35 3.13
N ALA A 19 -1.76 -21.10 1.82
CA ALA A 19 -0.51 -20.69 1.16
C ALA A 19 -0.05 -19.32 1.65
N LEU A 20 -0.97 -18.38 1.78
CA LEU A 20 -0.70 -17.04 2.30
C LEU A 20 -0.20 -17.09 3.75
N GLU A 21 -0.88 -17.82 4.62
CA GLU A 21 -0.49 -17.98 6.03
C GLU A 21 0.92 -18.54 6.16
N ARG A 22 1.26 -19.58 5.37
CA ARG A 22 2.61 -20.15 5.35
C ARG A 22 3.65 -19.12 4.91
N LEU A 23 3.37 -18.36 3.85
CA LEU A 23 4.29 -17.33 3.36
C LEU A 23 4.48 -16.21 4.41
N LEU A 24 3.42 -15.78 5.08
CA LEU A 24 3.51 -14.76 6.12
C LEU A 24 4.32 -15.24 7.32
N THR A 25 4.13 -16.48 7.77
CA THR A 25 4.95 -17.10 8.84
C THR A 25 6.43 -17.12 8.44
N LEU A 26 6.75 -17.50 7.20
CA LEU A 26 8.13 -17.49 6.70
C LEU A 26 8.71 -16.07 6.59
N ALA A 27 7.87 -15.08 6.22
CA ALA A 27 8.30 -13.68 6.17
C ALA A 27 8.63 -13.14 7.56
N GLU A 28 7.82 -13.48 8.57
CA GLU A 28 8.02 -13.09 9.97
C GLU A 28 9.26 -13.76 10.60
N ALA A 29 9.59 -14.96 10.17
CA ALA A 29 10.80 -15.67 10.64
C ALA A 29 12.11 -15.06 10.10
N ALA A 30 12.05 -14.29 9.00
CA ALA A 30 13.22 -13.67 8.38
C ALA A 30 12.92 -12.22 7.92
N PRO A 31 12.63 -11.30 8.85
CA PRO A 31 12.32 -9.91 8.50
C PRO A 31 13.58 -9.19 8.01
N ILE A 32 13.39 -8.14 7.21
CA ILE A 32 14.46 -7.19 6.89
C ILE A 32 14.60 -6.27 8.10
N SER A 33 15.72 -6.43 8.82
CA SER A 33 15.98 -5.72 10.09
C SER A 33 16.82 -4.45 9.92
N ASP A 34 17.55 -4.33 8.81
CA ASP A 34 18.39 -3.17 8.56
C ASP A 34 17.55 -1.92 8.36
N THR A 35 18.00 -0.82 8.95
CA THR A 35 17.31 0.47 8.92
C THR A 35 18.21 1.57 8.39
N GLU A 36 17.61 2.61 7.86
CA GLU A 36 18.31 3.80 7.36
C GLU A 36 17.49 5.06 7.65
N CYS A 37 18.18 6.19 7.76
CA CYS A 37 17.56 7.49 7.93
C CYS A 37 17.40 8.14 6.56
N VAL A 38 16.18 8.55 6.20
CA VAL A 38 15.90 9.16 4.90
C VAL A 38 15.16 10.48 5.07
N ALA A 39 15.46 11.45 4.22
CA ALA A 39 14.71 12.70 4.17
C ALA A 39 13.24 12.43 3.77
N LEU A 40 12.30 13.25 4.27
CA LEU A 40 10.88 13.14 3.94
C LEU A 40 10.62 13.08 2.43
N ALA A 41 11.36 13.86 1.65
CA ALA A 41 11.24 13.89 0.18
C ALA A 41 11.53 12.54 -0.49
N HIS A 42 12.17 11.60 0.21
CA HIS A 42 12.55 10.27 -0.30
C HIS A 42 11.91 9.11 0.51
N ALA A 43 10.98 9.46 1.41
CA ALA A 43 10.37 8.49 2.33
C ALA A 43 9.06 7.87 1.82
N GLU A 44 8.51 8.34 0.70
CA GLU A 44 7.30 7.75 0.11
C GLU A 44 7.49 6.27 -0.22
N GLY A 45 6.50 5.45 0.15
CA GLY A 45 6.51 4.00 -0.04
C GLY A 45 7.45 3.24 0.89
N ARG A 46 8.20 3.92 1.78
CA ARG A 46 9.06 3.29 2.78
C ARG A 46 8.23 2.82 3.98
N VAL A 47 8.82 1.99 4.82
CA VAL A 47 8.18 1.44 6.02
C VAL A 47 8.90 1.97 7.26
N LEU A 48 8.15 2.54 8.22
CA LEU A 48 8.69 3.04 9.48
C LEU A 48 9.39 1.93 10.28
N ALA A 49 10.62 2.19 10.70
CA ALA A 49 11.41 1.26 11.51
C ALA A 49 11.15 1.39 13.01
N CYS A 50 10.57 2.51 13.45
CA CYS A 50 10.19 2.79 14.83
C CYS A 50 8.89 3.60 14.85
N ASP A 51 8.26 3.69 16.02
CA ASP A 51 7.09 4.53 16.23
C ASP A 51 7.46 6.00 16.02
N LEU A 52 6.59 6.75 15.36
CA LEU A 52 6.67 8.20 15.27
C LEU A 52 5.89 8.80 16.44
N VAL A 53 6.60 9.49 17.31
CA VAL A 53 6.05 10.11 18.51
C VAL A 53 6.03 11.62 18.31
N ALA A 54 4.93 12.28 18.71
CA ALA A 54 4.79 13.72 18.61
C ALA A 54 5.87 14.44 19.43
N SER A 55 6.68 15.26 18.77
CA SER A 55 7.73 16.07 19.38
C SER A 55 7.19 17.33 20.07
N LEU A 56 5.98 17.74 19.70
CA LEU A 56 5.27 18.94 20.18
C LEU A 56 3.76 18.69 20.13
N ASP A 57 3.00 19.55 20.82
CA ASP A 57 1.55 19.59 20.69
C ASP A 57 1.15 20.10 19.31
N LEU A 58 0.07 19.58 18.74
CA LEU A 58 -0.48 20.05 17.47
C LEU A 58 -1.96 20.43 17.62
N PRO A 59 -2.36 21.71 17.46
CA PRO A 59 -1.50 22.87 17.29
C PRO A 59 -0.66 23.17 18.56
N PRO A 60 0.49 23.87 18.43
CA PRO A 60 1.42 24.11 19.55
C PRO A 60 0.94 25.15 20.56
N TRP A 61 -0.11 25.87 20.26
CA TRP A 61 -0.81 26.84 21.12
C TRP A 61 -2.28 26.97 20.74
N PRO A 62 -3.15 27.48 21.63
CA PRO A 62 -4.52 27.80 21.24
C PRO A 62 -4.56 28.84 20.13
N ASN A 63 -5.42 28.62 19.11
CA ASN A 63 -5.51 29.52 17.97
C ASN A 63 -6.96 29.74 17.53
N SER A 64 -7.18 30.83 16.78
CA SER A 64 -8.49 31.13 16.24
C SER A 64 -8.90 30.15 15.14
N ALA A 65 -10.11 29.64 15.23
CA ALA A 65 -10.73 28.85 14.16
C ALA A 65 -11.30 29.72 13.03
N MET A 66 -11.53 31.02 13.28
CA MET A 66 -12.24 31.94 12.40
C MET A 66 -11.53 33.28 12.28
N ASP A 67 -11.87 34.02 11.24
CA ASP A 67 -11.55 35.44 11.13
C ASP A 67 -12.57 36.22 11.96
N GLY A 68 -12.09 37.02 12.91
CA GLY A 68 -12.99 37.67 13.85
C GLY A 68 -12.31 38.51 14.87
N TYR A 69 -12.85 38.49 16.06
CA TYR A 69 -12.35 39.28 17.20
C TYR A 69 -12.21 38.39 18.42
N ALA A 70 -11.00 38.30 18.94
CA ALA A 70 -10.69 37.65 20.23
C ALA A 70 -11.01 38.63 21.36
N LEU A 71 -11.68 38.15 22.40
CA LEU A 71 -12.09 38.95 23.55
C LEU A 71 -12.15 38.12 24.81
N ARG A 72 -12.31 38.79 25.94
CA ARG A 72 -12.64 38.18 27.23
C ARG A 72 -14.16 38.32 27.43
N LEU A 73 -14.84 37.22 27.67
CA LEU A 73 -16.29 37.24 27.89
C LEU A 73 -16.72 38.15 29.05
N ALA A 74 -15.93 38.22 30.11
CA ALA A 74 -16.20 39.10 31.26
C ALA A 74 -16.21 40.58 30.91
N ASP A 75 -15.56 40.99 29.81
CA ASP A 75 -15.54 42.40 29.35
C ASP A 75 -16.74 42.74 28.47
N LEU A 76 -17.55 41.74 28.07
CA LEU A 76 -18.75 41.91 27.21
C LEU A 76 -19.97 42.28 28.07
N GLN A 77 -20.10 43.56 28.41
CA GLN A 77 -21.20 44.10 29.25
C GLN A 77 -22.24 44.84 28.45
N GLY A 78 -22.35 44.51 27.11
CA GLY A 78 -23.29 45.16 26.20
C GLY A 78 -22.76 46.41 25.47
N GLU A 79 -21.62 46.94 25.91
CA GLU A 79 -20.97 48.07 25.25
C GLU A 79 -19.99 47.61 24.14
N PRO A 80 -19.86 48.39 23.03
CA PRO A 80 -18.87 48.12 22.01
C PRO A 80 -17.43 48.19 22.53
N LEU A 81 -16.57 47.20 22.16
CA LEU A 81 -15.18 47.16 22.61
C LEU A 81 -14.22 47.80 21.60
N PRO A 82 -13.22 48.58 22.04
CA PRO A 82 -12.16 49.07 21.17
C PRO A 82 -11.21 47.96 20.76
N VAL A 83 -10.68 48.04 19.51
CA VAL A 83 -9.71 47.10 19.01
C VAL A 83 -8.30 47.50 19.43
N SER A 84 -7.65 46.72 20.29
CA SER A 84 -6.34 47.02 20.84
C SER A 84 -5.18 46.56 19.99
N GLN A 85 -5.38 45.51 19.19
CA GLN A 85 -4.35 44.93 18.30
C GLN A 85 -4.95 44.12 17.14
N ARG A 86 -4.10 43.84 16.16
CA ARG A 86 -4.43 42.91 15.05
C ARG A 86 -3.43 41.77 15.05
N ILE A 87 -3.93 40.52 15.03
CA ILE A 87 -3.11 39.31 15.20
C ILE A 87 -3.23 38.44 13.94
N PHE A 88 -2.16 38.38 13.18
CA PHE A 88 -2.05 37.52 12.00
C PHE A 88 -1.41 36.18 12.37
N ALA A 89 -1.69 35.15 11.61
CA ALA A 89 -0.97 33.88 11.71
C ALA A 89 0.54 34.11 11.54
N GLY A 90 1.36 33.43 12.36
CA GLY A 90 2.82 33.58 12.36
C GLY A 90 3.34 34.75 13.22
N HIS A 91 2.47 35.51 13.88
CA HIS A 91 2.88 36.60 14.76
C HIS A 91 2.47 36.31 16.21
N ALA A 92 3.39 36.55 17.16
CA ALA A 92 3.09 36.42 18.58
C ALA A 92 2.24 37.63 19.05
N PRO A 93 1.05 37.41 19.64
CA PRO A 93 0.23 38.51 20.15
C PRO A 93 0.76 39.07 21.48
N ALA A 94 0.51 40.34 21.73
CA ALA A 94 0.59 40.89 23.07
C ALA A 94 -0.60 40.38 23.94
N PRO A 95 -0.49 40.37 25.29
CA PRO A 95 -1.63 40.09 26.16
C PRO A 95 -2.81 41.04 25.85
N LEU A 96 -4.03 40.50 25.90
CA LEU A 96 -5.24 41.28 25.64
C LEU A 96 -5.45 42.29 26.80
N GLN A 97 -5.59 43.57 26.47
CA GLN A 97 -5.93 44.61 27.44
C GLN A 97 -7.36 44.42 27.92
N ALA A 98 -7.59 44.69 29.23
CA ALA A 98 -8.96 44.61 29.79
C ALA A 98 -9.88 45.66 29.12
N GLY A 99 -11.13 45.27 28.86
CA GLY A 99 -12.10 46.14 28.22
C GLY A 99 -11.85 46.36 26.70
N THR A 100 -11.02 45.52 26.06
CA THR A 100 -10.76 45.59 24.61
C THR A 100 -10.99 44.26 23.93
N CYS A 101 -11.05 44.29 22.55
CA CYS A 101 -10.94 43.11 21.74
C CYS A 101 -9.72 43.18 20.82
N ALA A 102 -9.31 42.02 20.24
CA ALA A 102 -8.26 41.96 19.26
C ALA A 102 -8.79 41.46 17.94
N ARG A 103 -8.56 42.16 16.83
CA ARG A 103 -8.83 41.63 15.50
C ARG A 103 -7.90 40.44 15.28
N ILE A 104 -8.46 39.26 15.05
CA ILE A 104 -7.72 38.00 14.88
C ILE A 104 -8.11 37.33 13.59
N PHE A 105 -7.18 36.57 12.98
CA PHE A 105 -7.37 35.82 11.77
C PHE A 105 -7.21 34.32 12.03
N THR A 106 -7.85 33.51 11.17
CA THR A 106 -7.80 32.05 11.27
C THR A 106 -6.37 31.53 11.40
N GLY A 107 -6.12 30.64 12.35
CA GLY A 107 -4.80 30.09 12.66
C GLY A 107 -3.87 31.01 13.47
N ALA A 108 -4.27 32.26 13.74
CA ALA A 108 -3.47 33.14 14.58
C ALA A 108 -3.55 32.71 16.04
N PRO A 109 -2.44 32.81 16.83
CA PRO A 109 -2.44 32.43 18.24
C PRO A 109 -3.35 33.34 19.08
N MET A 110 -4.03 32.73 20.05
CA MET A 110 -4.88 33.48 21.00
C MET A 110 -4.02 34.36 21.89
N PRO A 111 -4.38 35.65 22.06
CA PRO A 111 -3.70 36.50 23.01
C PRO A 111 -4.01 36.05 24.45
N ALA A 112 -3.02 36.07 25.31
CA ALA A 112 -3.22 35.78 26.73
C ALA A 112 -4.30 36.70 27.33
N GLY A 113 -5.29 36.09 28.00
CA GLY A 113 -6.42 36.82 28.58
C GLY A 113 -7.68 36.85 27.72
N ALA A 114 -7.63 36.44 26.43
CA ALA A 114 -8.83 36.15 25.65
C ALA A 114 -9.30 34.72 25.91
N ASP A 115 -10.62 34.51 25.93
CA ASP A 115 -11.24 33.22 26.19
C ASP A 115 -12.22 32.74 25.08
N CYS A 116 -12.50 33.61 24.09
CA CYS A 116 -13.32 33.27 22.93
C CYS A 116 -12.96 34.11 21.71
N VAL A 117 -13.49 33.72 20.54
CA VAL A 117 -13.44 34.46 19.28
C VAL A 117 -14.86 34.56 18.71
N GLU A 118 -15.32 35.77 18.36
CA GLU A 118 -16.50 35.96 17.57
C GLU A 118 -16.13 36.17 16.10
N MET A 119 -16.89 35.54 15.20
CA MET A 119 -16.73 35.74 13.77
C MET A 119 -17.06 37.19 13.37
N GLN A 120 -16.31 37.72 12.42
CA GLN A 120 -16.54 39.08 11.93
C GLN A 120 -17.94 39.30 11.39
N GLU A 121 -18.58 38.28 10.82
CA GLU A 121 -19.92 38.31 10.26
C GLU A 121 -21.01 38.58 11.32
N ASN A 122 -20.71 38.26 12.59
CA ASN A 122 -21.60 38.47 13.74
C ASN A 122 -21.25 39.73 14.54
N THR A 123 -20.49 40.64 13.93
CA THR A 123 -20.08 41.90 14.56
C THR A 123 -20.39 43.10 13.71
N GLN A 124 -20.49 44.27 14.33
CA GLN A 124 -20.65 45.57 13.67
C GLN A 124 -19.52 46.50 14.09
N THR A 125 -18.71 46.92 13.15
CA THR A 125 -17.71 47.98 13.41
C THR A 125 -18.43 49.35 13.34
N LEU A 126 -18.27 50.16 14.39
CA LEU A 126 -18.84 51.50 14.49
C LEU A 126 -17.95 52.54 13.81
N GLU A 127 -18.46 53.76 13.63
CA GLU A 127 -17.71 54.89 13.03
C GLU A 127 -16.44 55.27 13.81
N ASP A 128 -16.47 55.09 15.15
CA ASP A 128 -15.32 55.32 16.06
C ASP A 128 -14.32 54.17 16.13
N GLY A 129 -14.53 53.09 15.31
CA GLY A 129 -13.67 51.94 15.24
C GLY A 129 -13.88 50.88 16.33
N ARG A 130 -14.82 51.11 17.25
CA ARG A 130 -15.24 50.10 18.23
C ARG A 130 -16.06 48.98 17.55
N VAL A 131 -16.10 47.83 18.18
CA VAL A 131 -16.81 46.64 17.65
C VAL A 131 -17.94 46.23 18.58
N ARG A 132 -19.15 46.16 18.04
CA ARG A 132 -20.34 45.65 18.70
C ARG A 132 -20.52 44.18 18.35
N PHE A 133 -20.73 43.36 19.34
CA PHE A 133 -21.03 41.94 19.22
C PHE A 133 -22.54 41.74 19.17
N LEU A 134 -23.03 41.05 18.16
CA LEU A 134 -24.47 40.94 17.86
C LEU A 134 -25.14 39.69 18.46
N GLN A 135 -24.32 38.76 18.97
CA GLN A 135 -24.79 37.49 19.51
C GLN A 135 -24.16 37.22 20.89
N ALA A 136 -24.82 36.37 21.66
CA ALA A 136 -24.23 35.84 22.89
C ALA A 136 -23.11 34.87 22.59
N LEU A 137 -22.01 34.95 23.32
CA LEU A 137 -20.82 34.15 23.16
C LEU A 137 -20.69 33.11 24.27
N ALA A 138 -20.07 31.99 23.95
CA ALA A 138 -19.72 30.93 24.88
C ALA A 138 -18.19 30.87 25.12
N PRO A 139 -17.74 30.39 26.31
CA PRO A 139 -16.33 30.12 26.57
C PRO A 139 -15.75 29.17 25.50
N ALA A 140 -14.52 29.46 25.07
CA ALA A 140 -13.78 28.71 24.04
C ALA A 140 -14.46 28.67 22.65
N GLN A 141 -15.49 29.49 22.43
CA GLN A 141 -16.14 29.57 21.10
C GLN A 141 -15.10 29.96 20.04
N ASN A 142 -15.07 29.22 18.93
CA ASN A 142 -14.14 29.41 17.81
C ASN A 142 -12.64 29.41 18.19
N VAL A 143 -12.28 28.77 19.29
CA VAL A 143 -10.89 28.57 19.70
C VAL A 143 -10.52 27.10 19.53
N ARG A 144 -9.47 26.82 18.77
CA ARG A 144 -8.86 25.50 18.73
C ARG A 144 -7.88 25.39 19.89
N PRO A 145 -8.06 24.45 20.82
CA PRO A 145 -7.15 24.30 21.95
C PRO A 145 -5.78 23.79 21.49
N GLN A 146 -4.75 24.07 22.30
CA GLN A 146 -3.44 23.44 22.17
C GLN A 146 -3.57 21.92 22.24
N GLY A 147 -2.86 21.18 21.39
CA GLY A 147 -2.89 19.72 21.36
C GLY A 147 -4.22 19.11 20.88
N GLN A 148 -5.06 19.86 20.19
CA GLN A 148 -6.36 19.37 19.71
C GLN A 148 -6.23 18.14 18.80
N GLU A 149 -5.17 18.06 18.02
CA GLU A 149 -4.93 16.97 17.09
C GLU A 149 -4.07 15.87 17.74
N THR A 150 -2.97 16.27 18.39
CA THR A 150 -2.11 15.35 19.14
C THR A 150 -1.33 16.11 20.20
N CYS A 151 -1.07 15.43 21.33
CA CYS A 151 -0.25 15.97 22.41
C CYS A 151 1.18 15.45 22.31
N LYS A 152 2.14 16.26 22.76
CA LYS A 152 3.53 15.86 22.85
C LYS A 152 3.69 14.55 23.63
N GLY A 153 4.41 13.60 23.05
CA GLY A 153 4.64 12.26 23.60
C GLY A 153 3.63 11.21 23.14
N GLU A 154 2.57 11.57 22.43
CA GLU A 154 1.65 10.59 21.85
C GLU A 154 2.27 9.90 20.63
N GLN A 155 1.98 8.61 20.46
CA GLN A 155 2.32 7.86 19.27
C GLN A 155 1.39 8.25 18.12
N VAL A 156 1.96 8.82 17.07
CA VAL A 156 1.21 9.33 15.89
C VAL A 156 1.14 8.30 14.78
N LEU A 157 2.25 7.62 14.51
CA LEU A 157 2.32 6.52 13.56
C LEU A 157 3.08 5.35 14.21
N ALA A 158 2.57 4.15 14.01
CA ALA A 158 3.22 2.94 14.54
C ALA A 158 4.39 2.50 13.65
N LYS A 159 5.38 1.85 14.24
CA LYS A 159 6.36 1.04 13.52
C LYS A 159 5.65 0.10 12.55
N GLY A 160 6.18 -0.07 11.35
CA GLY A 160 5.58 -0.91 10.30
C GLY A 160 4.52 -0.18 9.46
N THR A 161 4.25 1.09 9.74
CA THR A 161 3.41 1.92 8.86
C THR A 161 4.14 2.14 7.52
N ARG A 162 3.46 1.87 6.41
CA ARG A 162 3.95 2.25 5.09
C ARG A 162 3.58 3.71 4.82
N LEU A 163 4.61 4.50 4.51
CA LEU A 163 4.49 5.95 4.37
C LEU A 163 3.87 6.33 3.01
N GLY A 164 2.72 6.95 3.06
CA GLY A 164 2.07 7.61 1.94
C GLY A 164 2.06 9.14 2.11
N PRO A 165 1.39 9.86 1.23
CA PRO A 165 1.34 11.33 1.29
C PRO A 165 0.77 11.88 2.60
N ILE A 166 -0.20 11.19 3.22
CA ILE A 166 -0.83 11.62 4.47
C ILE A 166 0.14 11.46 5.64
N GLU A 167 0.81 10.32 5.75
CA GLU A 167 1.79 10.01 6.80
C GLU A 167 2.99 10.97 6.72
N LEU A 168 3.44 11.30 5.50
CA LEU A 168 4.52 12.27 5.28
C LEU A 168 4.09 13.69 5.67
N GLY A 169 2.86 14.09 5.33
CA GLY A 169 2.29 15.38 5.74
C GLY A 169 2.21 15.51 7.26
N LEU A 170 1.78 14.44 7.93
CA LEU A 170 1.69 14.37 9.38
C LEU A 170 3.08 14.44 10.03
N ALA A 171 4.06 13.71 9.52
CA ALA A 171 5.44 13.78 10.00
C ALA A 171 6.03 15.20 9.83
N ALA A 172 5.73 15.85 8.69
CA ALA A 172 6.14 17.23 8.44
C ALA A 172 5.50 18.24 9.40
N SER A 173 4.20 18.07 9.74
CA SER A 173 3.51 18.95 10.71
C SER A 173 4.09 18.85 12.12
N LEU A 174 4.73 17.74 12.46
CA LEU A 174 5.46 17.53 13.71
C LEU A 174 6.93 17.97 13.65
N GLY A 175 7.38 18.56 12.53
CA GLY A 175 8.73 19.10 12.37
C GLY A 175 9.81 18.07 12.04
N HIS A 176 9.45 16.85 11.63
CA HIS A 176 10.44 15.88 11.21
C HIS A 176 10.98 16.21 9.82
N GLU A 177 12.29 16.31 9.67
CA GLU A 177 12.99 16.44 8.38
C GLU A 177 13.34 15.08 7.78
N GLN A 178 13.59 14.10 8.64
CA GLN A 178 14.02 12.76 8.30
C GLN A 178 13.25 11.73 9.12
N LEU A 179 13.12 10.53 8.57
CA LEU A 179 12.48 9.40 9.23
C LEU A 179 13.39 8.18 9.21
N GLN A 180 13.35 7.40 10.29
CA GLN A 180 14.01 6.11 10.35
C GLN A 180 13.10 5.06 9.74
N VAL A 181 13.56 4.42 8.67
CA VAL A 181 12.80 3.48 7.88
C VAL A 181 13.55 2.16 7.71
N VAL A 182 12.82 1.09 7.44
CA VAL A 182 13.41 -0.19 7.03
C VAL A 182 14.05 0.01 5.65
N ARG A 183 15.26 -0.53 5.42
CA ARG A 183 15.88 -0.46 4.09
C ARG A 183 15.01 -1.12 3.02
N ARG A 184 15.19 -0.73 1.79
CA ARG A 184 14.46 -1.33 0.67
C ARG A 184 14.77 -2.83 0.55
N ALA A 185 13.73 -3.64 0.28
CA ALA A 185 13.91 -5.04 -0.07
C ALA A 185 14.63 -5.13 -1.43
N ARG A 186 15.69 -5.94 -1.52
CA ARG A 186 16.44 -6.19 -2.74
C ARG A 186 15.92 -7.45 -3.40
N VAL A 187 15.31 -7.32 -4.58
CA VAL A 187 14.64 -8.43 -5.28
C VAL A 187 15.30 -8.68 -6.63
N ALA A 188 15.85 -9.89 -6.82
CA ALA A 188 16.31 -10.32 -8.14
C ALA A 188 15.13 -10.86 -8.95
N VAL A 189 14.93 -10.35 -10.17
CA VAL A 189 13.88 -10.81 -11.11
C VAL A 189 14.53 -11.55 -12.26
N LEU A 190 14.09 -12.79 -12.47
CA LEU A 190 14.57 -13.70 -13.50
C LEU A 190 13.40 -14.12 -14.40
N SER A 191 13.65 -14.26 -15.69
CA SER A 191 12.73 -14.93 -16.62
C SER A 191 13.47 -16.07 -17.33
N THR A 192 12.82 -17.19 -17.53
CA THR A 192 13.39 -18.33 -18.25
C THR A 192 12.44 -18.78 -19.35
N GLY A 193 13.00 -19.22 -20.44
CA GLY A 193 12.28 -19.76 -21.60
C GLY A 193 12.89 -19.27 -22.90
N ASP A 194 13.25 -20.19 -23.78
CA ASP A 194 13.81 -19.91 -25.11
C ASP A 194 12.79 -19.22 -26.05
N GLU A 195 11.48 -19.30 -25.69
CA GLU A 195 10.42 -18.58 -26.38
C GLU A 195 10.42 -17.08 -26.09
N LEU A 196 11.12 -16.61 -25.05
CA LEU A 196 11.07 -15.21 -24.60
C LEU A 196 12.05 -14.33 -25.37
N VAL A 197 11.55 -13.18 -25.81
CA VAL A 197 12.34 -12.14 -26.50
C VAL A 197 12.13 -10.79 -25.79
N GLU A 198 13.17 -9.98 -25.73
CA GLU A 198 13.06 -8.62 -25.21
C GLU A 198 12.22 -7.73 -26.15
N PRO A 199 11.32 -6.89 -25.60
CA PRO A 199 10.61 -5.90 -26.39
C PRO A 199 11.57 -5.01 -27.19
N GLY A 200 11.25 -4.79 -28.48
CA GLY A 200 12.08 -4.03 -29.42
C GLY A 200 12.94 -4.88 -30.35
N LEU A 201 13.11 -6.16 -30.06
CA LEU A 201 13.75 -7.12 -30.98
C LEU A 201 12.69 -7.84 -31.84
N PRO A 202 13.02 -8.29 -33.07
CA PRO A 202 12.08 -9.04 -33.91
C PRO A 202 11.80 -10.41 -33.32
N LEU A 203 10.55 -10.89 -33.46
CA LEU A 203 10.15 -12.24 -33.06
C LEU A 203 10.49 -13.25 -34.13
N GLY A 204 11.15 -14.33 -33.76
CA GLY A 204 11.26 -15.54 -34.54
C GLY A 204 10.01 -16.44 -34.42
N PRO A 205 9.90 -17.52 -35.23
CA PRO A 205 8.83 -18.50 -35.09
C PRO A 205 8.78 -19.10 -33.67
N GLY A 206 7.58 -19.13 -33.05
CA GLY A 206 7.38 -19.68 -31.73
C GLY A 206 7.78 -18.75 -30.55
N GLN A 207 8.30 -17.57 -30.83
CA GLN A 207 8.73 -16.62 -29.80
C GLN A 207 7.63 -15.62 -29.43
N ILE A 208 7.72 -15.14 -28.19
CA ILE A 208 6.82 -14.13 -27.61
C ILE A 208 7.63 -13.08 -26.84
N TYR A 209 7.08 -11.87 -26.70
CA TYR A 209 7.72 -10.85 -25.88
C TYR A 209 7.57 -11.13 -24.38
N ASN A 210 8.65 -10.90 -23.62
CA ASN A 210 8.67 -11.03 -22.16
C ASN A 210 7.90 -9.89 -21.48
N SER A 211 6.59 -10.03 -21.35
CA SER A 211 5.72 -9.05 -20.67
C SER A 211 5.77 -9.17 -19.15
N ASN A 212 5.94 -10.39 -18.60
CA ASN A 212 5.92 -10.62 -17.15
C ASN A 212 7.05 -9.90 -16.42
N ARG A 213 8.25 -9.90 -17.00
CA ARG A 213 9.40 -9.21 -16.43
C ARG A 213 9.11 -7.71 -16.24
N ARG A 214 8.54 -7.04 -17.26
CA ARG A 214 8.20 -5.61 -17.16
C ARG A 214 7.10 -5.35 -16.15
N LEU A 215 6.09 -6.21 -16.10
CA LEU A 215 5.04 -6.16 -15.09
C LEU A 215 5.63 -6.24 -13.68
N LEU A 216 6.48 -7.24 -13.40
CA LEU A 216 7.04 -7.47 -12.07
C LEU A 216 8.04 -6.39 -11.65
N VAL A 217 8.95 -5.98 -12.53
CA VAL A 217 9.92 -4.91 -12.24
C VAL A 217 9.20 -3.61 -11.86
N SER A 218 8.22 -3.21 -12.68
CA SER A 218 7.42 -2.00 -12.40
C SER A 218 6.64 -2.12 -11.08
N TRP A 219 6.07 -3.28 -10.80
CA TRP A 219 5.28 -3.51 -9.60
C TRP A 219 6.16 -3.50 -8.34
N LEU A 220 7.31 -4.17 -8.37
CA LEU A 220 8.28 -4.18 -7.27
C LEU A 220 8.80 -2.78 -6.96
N GLN A 221 9.07 -1.95 -7.98
CA GLN A 221 9.46 -0.55 -7.80
C GLN A 221 8.37 0.26 -7.10
N ARG A 222 7.09 0.07 -7.45
CA ARG A 222 5.96 0.68 -6.74
C ARG A 222 5.83 0.22 -5.29
N LEU A 223 6.20 -1.03 -5.00
CA LEU A 223 6.25 -1.55 -3.63
C LEU A 223 7.49 -1.06 -2.84
N GLY A 224 8.30 -0.19 -3.44
CA GLY A 224 9.47 0.39 -2.81
C GLY A 224 10.69 -0.53 -2.79
N CYS A 225 10.71 -1.62 -3.57
CA CYS A 225 11.86 -2.53 -3.65
C CYS A 225 12.99 -1.98 -4.54
N GLU A 226 14.21 -2.36 -4.22
CA GLU A 226 15.38 -2.27 -5.11
C GLU A 226 15.38 -3.53 -6.00
N VAL A 227 15.27 -3.32 -7.32
CA VAL A 227 15.11 -4.44 -8.26
C VAL A 227 16.41 -4.69 -9.00
N LYS A 228 16.95 -5.91 -8.85
CA LYS A 228 18.04 -6.44 -9.65
C LYS A 228 17.44 -7.23 -10.82
N ASP A 229 17.34 -6.58 -11.96
CA ASP A 229 16.77 -7.15 -13.17
C ASP A 229 17.82 -8.00 -13.92
N MET A 230 17.65 -9.33 -13.88
CA MET A 230 18.61 -10.30 -14.43
C MET A 230 18.33 -10.67 -15.88
N GLY A 231 17.25 -10.15 -16.48
CA GLY A 231 16.90 -10.44 -17.87
C GLY A 231 16.31 -11.82 -18.10
N ILE A 232 16.48 -12.31 -19.33
CA ILE A 232 16.07 -13.65 -19.76
C ILE A 232 17.28 -14.58 -19.62
N LEU A 233 17.12 -15.62 -18.83
CA LEU A 233 18.08 -16.71 -18.76
C LEU A 233 17.76 -17.73 -19.87
N PRO A 234 18.73 -18.09 -20.69
CA PRO A 234 18.56 -19.17 -21.65
C PRO A 234 18.37 -20.51 -20.92
N ASP A 235 17.76 -21.46 -21.59
CA ASP A 235 17.58 -22.82 -21.10
C ASP A 235 18.93 -23.60 -21.12
N ASP A 236 19.84 -23.14 -20.24
CA ASP A 236 21.19 -23.67 -20.04
C ASP A 236 21.54 -23.72 -18.57
N LEU A 237 21.86 -24.89 -18.07
CA LEU A 237 22.13 -25.11 -16.62
C LEU A 237 23.39 -24.37 -16.14
N ALA A 238 24.45 -24.34 -16.96
CA ALA A 238 25.72 -23.71 -16.56
C ALA A 238 25.57 -22.18 -16.45
N ARG A 239 24.86 -21.57 -17.41
CA ARG A 239 24.53 -20.12 -17.38
C ARG A 239 23.60 -19.78 -16.22
N THR A 240 22.60 -20.62 -15.95
CA THR A 240 21.69 -20.45 -14.81
C THR A 240 22.44 -20.49 -13.50
N ARG A 241 23.35 -21.45 -13.29
CA ARG A 241 24.23 -21.53 -12.12
C ARG A 241 25.12 -20.30 -11.98
N ALA A 242 25.75 -19.85 -13.06
CA ALA A 242 26.60 -18.66 -13.04
C ALA A 242 25.80 -17.40 -12.68
N CYS A 243 24.59 -17.25 -13.23
CA CYS A 243 23.69 -16.14 -12.90
C CYS A 243 23.31 -16.16 -11.41
N LEU A 244 22.86 -17.30 -10.89
CA LEU A 244 22.48 -17.44 -9.47
C LEU A 244 23.68 -17.19 -8.54
N ALA A 245 24.87 -17.65 -8.89
CA ALA A 245 26.09 -17.40 -8.12
C ALA A 245 26.50 -15.92 -8.09
N GLY A 246 26.17 -15.16 -9.13
CA GLY A 246 26.44 -13.71 -9.26
C GLY A 246 25.38 -12.80 -8.70
N LEU A 247 24.32 -13.31 -8.04
CA LEU A 247 23.22 -12.49 -7.52
C LEU A 247 23.65 -11.49 -6.44
N GLY A 248 24.68 -11.84 -5.64
CA GLY A 248 25.13 -11.01 -4.52
C GLY A 248 24.07 -10.94 -3.42
N ASP A 249 24.01 -9.79 -2.75
CA ASP A 249 23.12 -9.56 -1.60
C ASP A 249 21.71 -9.20 -2.07
N VAL A 250 20.81 -10.19 -2.04
CA VAL A 250 19.38 -10.04 -2.35
C VAL A 250 18.52 -10.70 -1.28
N ASP A 251 17.34 -10.15 -1.04
CA ASP A 251 16.38 -10.64 -0.05
C ASP A 251 15.40 -11.66 -0.62
N LEU A 252 15.18 -11.62 -1.93
CA LEU A 252 14.27 -12.52 -2.63
C LEU A 252 14.76 -12.73 -4.06
N ILE A 253 14.67 -13.97 -4.53
CA ILE A 253 14.76 -14.34 -5.94
C ILE A 253 13.34 -14.60 -6.45
N LEU A 254 12.92 -13.85 -7.46
CA LEU A 254 11.61 -13.96 -8.08
C LEU A 254 11.77 -14.40 -9.54
N SER A 255 11.17 -15.54 -9.90
CA SER A 255 11.19 -16.02 -11.29
C SER A 255 9.80 -16.07 -11.93
N THR A 256 9.75 -15.92 -13.25
CA THR A 256 8.58 -16.24 -14.05
C THR A 256 8.95 -17.32 -15.07
N GLY A 257 8.25 -18.46 -15.01
CA GLY A 257 8.64 -19.66 -15.76
C GLY A 257 9.80 -20.42 -15.08
N GLY A 258 10.21 -21.54 -15.65
CA GLY A 258 11.39 -22.32 -15.27
C GLY A 258 11.40 -22.93 -13.87
N VAL A 259 10.24 -23.06 -13.24
CA VAL A 259 10.09 -23.70 -11.90
C VAL A 259 8.94 -24.71 -11.92
N SER A 260 8.92 -25.53 -12.96
CA SER A 260 7.94 -26.60 -13.17
C SER A 260 8.60 -27.97 -12.92
N VAL A 261 7.86 -29.05 -13.13
CA VAL A 261 8.34 -30.43 -13.13
C VAL A 261 8.74 -30.92 -14.53
N GLY A 262 8.92 -30.00 -15.48
CA GLY A 262 9.27 -30.32 -16.87
C GLY A 262 10.75 -30.68 -17.04
N GLU A 263 11.10 -31.39 -18.13
CA GLU A 263 12.47 -31.80 -18.46
C GLU A 263 13.43 -30.62 -18.71
N ALA A 264 12.90 -29.45 -19.11
CA ALA A 264 13.66 -28.22 -19.37
C ALA A 264 13.64 -27.23 -18.19
N ASP A 265 13.42 -27.69 -16.95
CA ASP A 265 13.44 -26.84 -15.76
C ASP A 265 14.86 -26.66 -15.21
N TYR A 266 15.72 -25.96 -15.95
CA TYR A 266 17.11 -25.70 -15.56
C TYR A 266 17.21 -24.81 -14.33
N LEU A 267 16.29 -23.86 -14.14
CA LEU A 267 16.24 -23.02 -12.94
C LEU A 267 15.89 -23.86 -11.71
N GLY A 268 14.85 -24.68 -11.81
CA GLY A 268 14.47 -25.58 -10.72
C GLY A 268 15.58 -26.60 -10.41
N ALA A 269 16.29 -27.11 -11.43
CA ALA A 269 17.45 -27.98 -11.22
C ALA A 269 18.58 -27.30 -10.46
N ALA A 270 18.97 -26.08 -10.89
CA ALA A 270 20.03 -25.30 -10.23
C ALA A 270 19.67 -24.90 -8.79
N LEU A 271 18.40 -24.58 -8.53
CA LEU A 271 17.91 -24.25 -7.19
C LEU A 271 17.96 -25.47 -6.24
N ARG A 272 17.55 -26.66 -6.73
CA ARG A 272 17.57 -27.90 -5.91
C ARG A 272 18.97 -28.36 -5.53
N GLU A 273 19.99 -28.03 -6.31
CA GLU A 273 21.38 -28.35 -6.02
C GLU A 273 21.95 -27.58 -4.81
N ALA A 274 21.45 -26.39 -4.54
CA ALA A 274 21.99 -25.49 -3.53
C ALA A 274 20.96 -25.06 -2.48
N GLY A 275 19.83 -25.75 -2.42
CA GLY A 275 18.76 -25.43 -1.48
C GLY A 275 17.55 -26.35 -1.59
N GLU A 276 16.45 -25.92 -1.02
CA GLU A 276 15.18 -26.64 -1.04
C GLU A 276 14.18 -25.93 -1.96
N LEU A 277 13.42 -26.70 -2.72
CA LEU A 277 12.39 -26.19 -3.59
C LEU A 277 11.13 -27.03 -3.46
N ALA A 278 10.01 -26.42 -3.09
CA ALA A 278 8.71 -27.05 -2.99
C ALA A 278 7.74 -26.45 -4.04
N LEU A 279 7.15 -27.31 -4.85
CA LEU A 279 6.08 -26.90 -5.77
C LEU A 279 4.74 -26.98 -5.04
N TRP A 280 4.07 -25.84 -4.90
CA TRP A 280 2.73 -25.75 -4.33
C TRP A 280 1.69 -25.74 -5.45
N LYS A 281 0.76 -26.67 -5.39
CA LYS A 281 -0.39 -26.71 -6.28
C LYS A 281 -1.55 -26.01 -5.61
N LEU A 282 -1.80 -24.76 -5.98
CA LEU A 282 -2.82 -23.92 -5.36
C LEU A 282 -4.23 -24.22 -5.88
N ALA A 283 -5.21 -24.13 -5.00
CA ALA A 283 -6.64 -24.19 -5.33
C ALA A 283 -7.16 -22.84 -5.88
N ILE A 284 -6.43 -22.26 -6.83
CA ILE A 284 -6.69 -20.94 -7.42
C ILE A 284 -6.79 -21.02 -8.95
N LYS A 285 -7.54 -20.10 -9.55
CA LYS A 285 -7.62 -19.90 -11.00
C LYS A 285 -7.78 -18.40 -11.32
N PRO A 286 -6.88 -17.85 -12.18
CA PRO A 286 -5.65 -18.46 -12.71
C PRO A 286 -4.54 -18.56 -11.66
N GLY A 287 -3.50 -19.39 -11.89
CA GLY A 287 -2.30 -19.39 -11.06
C GLY A 287 -2.08 -20.66 -10.22
N LYS A 288 -2.48 -21.85 -10.72
CA LYS A 288 -2.34 -23.13 -10.02
C LYS A 288 -0.94 -23.43 -9.49
N PRO A 289 0.16 -23.32 -10.28
CA PRO A 289 1.50 -23.59 -9.77
C PRO A 289 2.08 -22.36 -9.06
N LEU A 290 2.68 -22.55 -7.90
CA LEU A 290 3.57 -21.61 -7.22
C LEU A 290 4.74 -22.43 -6.69
N THR A 291 5.95 -21.96 -6.86
CA THR A 291 7.11 -22.59 -6.27
C THR A 291 7.65 -21.71 -5.17
N PHE A 292 7.96 -22.31 -4.02
CA PHE A 292 8.63 -21.67 -2.91
C PHE A 292 9.84 -22.49 -2.46
N GLY A 293 10.95 -21.85 -2.15
CA GLY A 293 12.16 -22.50 -1.69
C GLY A 293 13.23 -21.52 -1.27
N HIS A 294 14.45 -22.03 -1.18
CA HIS A 294 15.62 -21.24 -0.84
C HIS A 294 16.80 -21.60 -1.75
N TYR A 295 17.61 -20.63 -2.07
CA TYR A 295 18.90 -20.79 -2.72
C TYR A 295 19.97 -20.17 -1.84
N ARG A 296 20.85 -21.00 -1.24
CA ARG A 296 21.89 -20.55 -0.31
C ARG A 296 21.34 -19.63 0.80
N GLY A 297 20.17 -19.99 1.35
CA GLY A 297 19.50 -19.21 2.40
C GLY A 297 18.64 -18.05 1.90
N VAL A 298 18.72 -17.66 0.62
CA VAL A 298 17.86 -16.61 0.03
C VAL A 298 16.53 -17.24 -0.41
N PRO A 299 15.39 -16.70 0.02
CA PRO A 299 14.08 -17.16 -0.44
C PRO A 299 13.92 -17.06 -1.96
N VAL A 300 13.24 -18.05 -2.54
CA VAL A 300 12.91 -18.11 -3.97
C VAL A 300 11.41 -18.27 -4.14
N ILE A 301 10.78 -17.42 -4.95
CA ILE A 301 9.39 -17.57 -5.38
C ILE A 301 9.35 -17.69 -6.89
N GLY A 302 8.81 -18.83 -7.36
CA GLY A 302 8.57 -19.07 -8.80
C GLY A 302 7.11 -18.87 -9.13
N LEU A 303 6.84 -17.91 -10.01
CA LEU A 303 5.51 -17.55 -10.48
C LEU A 303 5.16 -18.28 -11.79
N PRO A 304 3.85 -18.46 -12.08
CA PRO A 304 3.42 -19.01 -13.36
C PRO A 304 3.89 -18.16 -14.55
N GLY A 305 4.18 -18.78 -15.70
CA GLY A 305 4.56 -18.06 -16.93
C GLY A 305 3.41 -17.27 -17.58
N ASN A 306 2.13 -17.64 -17.36
CA ASN A 306 0.99 -16.92 -17.92
C ASN A 306 0.75 -15.56 -17.23
N PRO A 307 0.63 -14.43 -17.96
CA PRO A 307 0.62 -13.07 -17.38
C PRO A 307 -0.49 -12.81 -16.36
N ALA A 308 -1.73 -13.24 -16.63
CA ALA A 308 -2.82 -13.05 -15.67
C ALA A 308 -2.67 -13.97 -14.42
N SER A 309 -2.01 -15.13 -14.58
CA SER A 309 -1.63 -15.97 -13.43
C SER A 309 -0.56 -15.29 -12.59
N THR A 310 0.48 -14.75 -13.22
CA THR A 310 1.54 -13.98 -12.57
C THR A 310 0.94 -12.82 -11.75
N LEU A 311 0.04 -12.04 -12.36
CA LEU A 311 -0.63 -10.92 -11.70
C LEU A 311 -1.39 -11.37 -10.45
N VAL A 312 -2.21 -12.42 -10.56
CA VAL A 312 -3.03 -12.88 -9.43
C VAL A 312 -2.16 -13.50 -8.32
N THR A 313 -1.21 -14.36 -8.66
CA THR A 313 -0.34 -15.01 -7.66
C THR A 313 0.64 -14.02 -7.01
N PHE A 314 1.18 -13.08 -7.76
CA PHE A 314 2.01 -12.02 -7.18
C PHE A 314 1.20 -11.14 -6.22
N GLY A 315 0.05 -10.63 -6.66
CA GLY A 315 -0.77 -9.71 -5.87
C GLY A 315 -1.29 -10.31 -4.57
N LEU A 316 -1.72 -11.58 -4.61
CA LEU A 316 -2.35 -12.25 -3.47
C LEU A 316 -1.36 -12.95 -2.54
N LEU A 317 -0.16 -13.30 -3.00
CA LEU A 317 0.79 -14.13 -2.24
C LEU A 317 2.17 -13.47 -2.10
N THR A 318 2.80 -13.07 -3.20
CA THR A 318 4.17 -12.54 -3.17
C THR A 318 4.22 -11.12 -2.60
N ARG A 319 3.25 -10.26 -2.96
CA ARG A 319 3.14 -8.90 -2.41
C ARG A 319 3.00 -8.91 -0.87
N PRO A 320 2.03 -9.63 -0.28
CA PRO A 320 1.92 -9.71 1.18
C PRO A 320 3.18 -10.25 1.86
N TYR A 321 3.84 -11.25 1.27
CA TYR A 321 5.11 -11.78 1.75
C TYR A 321 6.19 -10.71 1.80
N LEU A 322 6.38 -9.94 0.71
CA LEU A 322 7.38 -8.88 0.64
C LEU A 322 7.10 -7.75 1.62
N LEU A 323 5.84 -7.30 1.73
CA LEU A 323 5.45 -6.26 2.67
C LEU A 323 5.66 -6.71 4.12
N ARG A 324 5.31 -7.95 4.46
CA ARG A 324 5.54 -8.53 5.79
C ARG A 324 7.02 -8.61 6.11
N ARG A 325 7.86 -8.98 5.16
CA ARG A 325 9.32 -8.98 5.34
C ARG A 325 9.90 -7.58 5.59
N GLN A 326 9.27 -6.54 5.06
CA GLN A 326 9.62 -5.15 5.33
C GLN A 326 9.01 -4.62 6.65
N GLY A 327 8.27 -5.46 7.39
CA GLY A 327 7.70 -5.11 8.69
C GLY A 327 6.32 -4.48 8.64
N VAL A 328 5.64 -4.47 7.49
CA VAL A 328 4.25 -3.98 7.40
C VAL A 328 3.33 -4.90 8.20
N CYS A 329 2.56 -4.34 9.13
CA CYS A 329 1.69 -5.11 10.03
C CYS A 329 0.43 -5.61 9.34
N ASP A 330 -0.26 -4.78 8.56
CA ASP A 330 -1.43 -5.18 7.79
C ASP A 330 -1.08 -5.21 6.30
N VAL A 331 -1.05 -6.42 5.76
CA VAL A 331 -0.74 -6.67 4.35
C VAL A 331 -1.96 -7.13 3.55
N THR A 332 -3.12 -7.19 4.22
CA THR A 332 -4.40 -7.65 3.62
C THR A 332 -4.92 -6.57 2.68
N PRO A 333 -5.17 -6.89 1.40
CA PRO A 333 -5.77 -5.92 0.50
C PRO A 333 -7.22 -5.63 0.90
N LEU A 334 -7.64 -4.37 0.80
CA LEU A 334 -9.03 -3.98 1.00
C LEU A 334 -9.93 -4.78 0.05
N ARG A 335 -11.05 -5.24 0.60
CA ARG A 335 -12.11 -5.94 -0.16
C ARG A 335 -13.44 -5.31 0.19
N PHE A 336 -14.33 -5.28 -0.76
CA PHE A 336 -15.72 -4.90 -0.52
C PHE A 336 -16.66 -5.72 -1.40
N ASP A 337 -17.88 -5.83 -0.95
CA ASP A 337 -18.92 -6.52 -1.68
C ASP A 337 -19.55 -5.60 -2.72
N VAL A 338 -19.80 -6.13 -3.92
CA VAL A 338 -20.42 -5.41 -5.03
C VAL A 338 -21.39 -6.33 -5.75
N ALA A 339 -22.47 -5.78 -6.30
CA ALA A 339 -23.44 -6.55 -7.07
C ALA A 339 -22.83 -7.05 -8.38
N ALA A 340 -22.99 -8.33 -8.70
CA ALA A 340 -22.58 -8.90 -9.97
C ALA A 340 -23.44 -8.37 -11.13
N GLY A 341 -22.84 -7.80 -12.16
CA GLY A 341 -23.45 -7.48 -13.45
C GLY A 341 -23.21 -8.58 -14.51
N PHE A 342 -22.90 -9.79 -14.05
CA PHE A 342 -22.57 -10.91 -14.91
C PHE A 342 -23.18 -12.21 -14.38
N GLN A 343 -23.22 -13.22 -15.24
CA GLN A 343 -23.57 -14.59 -14.86
C GLN A 343 -22.34 -15.51 -15.01
N TRP A 344 -22.01 -16.25 -13.92
CA TRP A 344 -20.99 -17.29 -13.95
C TRP A 344 -21.67 -18.66 -13.91
N THR A 345 -21.59 -19.41 -15.01
CA THR A 345 -22.43 -20.61 -15.19
C THR A 345 -21.77 -21.92 -14.78
N LYS A 346 -20.43 -21.90 -14.57
CA LYS A 346 -19.67 -23.14 -14.30
C LYS A 346 -19.04 -23.06 -12.90
N ALA A 347 -19.60 -23.81 -11.96
CA ALA A 347 -18.99 -24.00 -10.66
C ALA A 347 -17.62 -24.67 -10.79
N GLY A 348 -16.59 -24.04 -10.25
CA GLY A 348 -15.22 -24.56 -10.21
C GLY A 348 -14.90 -25.22 -8.86
N THR A 349 -13.91 -26.11 -8.84
CA THR A 349 -13.34 -26.69 -7.61
C THR A 349 -12.20 -25.85 -7.03
N ARG A 350 -11.90 -24.73 -7.62
CA ARG A 350 -10.85 -23.79 -7.24
C ARG A 350 -11.44 -22.40 -7.14
N ARG A 351 -10.90 -21.57 -6.24
CA ARG A 351 -11.24 -20.16 -6.18
C ARG A 351 -10.81 -19.44 -7.44
N GLU A 352 -11.74 -18.71 -8.05
CA GLU A 352 -11.49 -17.98 -9.29
C GLU A 352 -11.38 -16.50 -9.03
N TYR A 353 -10.36 -15.85 -9.62
CA TYR A 353 -10.15 -14.40 -9.58
C TYR A 353 -10.32 -13.86 -10.99
N LEU A 354 -11.50 -13.30 -11.24
CA LEU A 354 -11.88 -12.78 -12.54
C LEU A 354 -11.50 -11.30 -12.65
N ARG A 355 -11.03 -10.87 -13.81
CA ARG A 355 -10.75 -9.46 -14.07
C ARG A 355 -12.07 -8.76 -14.30
N GLY A 356 -12.40 -7.81 -13.42
CA GLY A 356 -13.67 -7.11 -13.37
C GLY A 356 -13.52 -5.60 -13.39
N ARG A 357 -14.53 -4.92 -13.90
CA ARG A 357 -14.67 -3.46 -13.91
C ARG A 357 -16.01 -3.09 -13.30
N ILE A 358 -16.04 -2.01 -12.54
CA ILE A 358 -17.24 -1.48 -11.91
C ILE A 358 -17.89 -0.43 -12.85
N GLU A 359 -19.13 -0.70 -13.25
CA GLU A 359 -19.94 0.21 -14.08
C GLU A 359 -21.36 0.23 -13.53
N GLY A 360 -21.94 1.43 -13.32
CA GLY A 360 -23.33 1.58 -12.83
C GLY A 360 -23.60 0.90 -11.47
N GLY A 361 -22.61 0.81 -10.58
CA GLY A 361 -22.75 0.18 -9.27
C GLY A 361 -22.70 -1.36 -9.28
N GLN A 362 -22.40 -1.96 -10.42
CA GLN A 362 -22.23 -3.40 -10.58
C GLN A 362 -20.85 -3.72 -11.14
N VAL A 363 -20.34 -4.92 -10.84
CA VAL A 363 -19.09 -5.39 -11.45
C VAL A 363 -19.38 -6.24 -12.68
N HIS A 364 -18.78 -5.88 -13.80
CA HIS A 364 -18.78 -6.62 -15.04
C HIS A 364 -17.43 -7.32 -15.23
N ILE A 365 -17.45 -8.50 -15.85
CA ILE A 365 -16.22 -9.27 -16.08
C ILE A 365 -15.74 -9.15 -17.53
N TYR A 366 -14.42 -9.14 -17.75
CA TYR A 366 -13.88 -9.16 -19.09
C TYR A 366 -14.30 -10.44 -19.83
N LYS A 367 -14.65 -10.31 -21.11
CA LYS A 367 -15.20 -11.43 -21.93
C LYS A 367 -14.29 -12.67 -22.00
N ASN A 368 -12.97 -12.48 -21.90
CA ASN A 368 -11.99 -13.58 -21.96
C ASN A 368 -11.15 -13.62 -20.69
N GLN A 369 -11.44 -14.59 -19.82
CA GLN A 369 -10.77 -14.79 -18.54
C GLN A 369 -9.58 -15.78 -18.62
N SER A 370 -9.06 -16.06 -19.82
CA SER A 370 -7.88 -16.91 -19.99
C SER A 370 -6.65 -16.34 -19.26
N SER A 371 -5.80 -17.22 -18.74
CA SER A 371 -4.59 -16.86 -18.00
C SER A 371 -3.53 -16.13 -18.83
N GLY A 372 -3.53 -16.29 -20.15
CA GLY A 372 -2.62 -15.62 -21.08
C GLY A 372 -3.06 -14.20 -21.49
N VAL A 373 -4.26 -13.74 -21.08
CA VAL A 373 -4.84 -12.48 -21.58
C VAL A 373 -4.53 -11.32 -20.62
N LEU A 374 -3.35 -10.69 -20.76
CA LEU A 374 -2.95 -9.52 -19.96
C LEU A 374 -3.85 -8.29 -20.23
N ARG A 375 -4.38 -8.15 -21.46
CA ARG A 375 -5.32 -7.06 -21.79
C ARG A 375 -6.54 -7.01 -20.87
N SER A 376 -6.97 -8.18 -20.33
CA SER A 376 -8.06 -8.23 -19.35
C SER A 376 -7.74 -7.50 -18.06
N ALA A 377 -6.48 -7.53 -17.62
CA ALA A 377 -6.03 -6.79 -16.43
C ALA A 377 -5.92 -5.28 -16.68
N ALA A 378 -5.44 -4.89 -17.88
CA ALA A 378 -5.40 -3.48 -18.27
C ALA A 378 -6.79 -2.83 -18.43
N TRP A 379 -7.82 -3.64 -18.69
CA TRP A 379 -9.21 -3.19 -18.75
C TRP A 379 -9.88 -3.14 -17.36
N ALA A 380 -9.48 -4.01 -16.44
CA ALA A 380 -10.13 -4.20 -15.15
C ALA A 380 -9.78 -3.11 -14.12
N ASP A 381 -10.71 -2.82 -13.24
CA ASP A 381 -10.48 -2.01 -12.04
C ASP A 381 -10.04 -2.89 -10.85
N GLY A 382 -10.32 -4.20 -10.91
CA GLY A 382 -10.01 -5.13 -9.83
C GLY A 382 -10.22 -6.60 -10.19
N LEU A 383 -10.12 -7.42 -9.16
CA LEU A 383 -10.36 -8.86 -9.21
C LEU A 383 -11.68 -9.19 -8.50
N VAL A 384 -12.58 -9.89 -9.19
CA VAL A 384 -13.78 -10.48 -8.60
C VAL A 384 -13.43 -11.86 -8.07
N GLU A 385 -13.66 -12.11 -6.79
CA GLU A 385 -13.48 -13.42 -6.18
C GLU A 385 -14.76 -14.24 -6.35
N VAL A 386 -14.64 -15.38 -7.03
CA VAL A 386 -15.70 -16.39 -7.13
C VAL A 386 -15.27 -17.62 -6.34
N ARG A 387 -16.00 -17.91 -5.26
CA ARG A 387 -15.69 -19.03 -4.36
C ARG A 387 -15.94 -20.36 -5.01
N GLU A 388 -15.30 -21.39 -4.50
CA GLU A 388 -15.44 -22.76 -4.95
C GLU A 388 -16.92 -23.19 -4.89
N GLY A 389 -17.38 -23.86 -5.92
CA GLY A 389 -18.75 -24.38 -6.00
C GLY A 389 -19.84 -23.33 -6.23
N THR A 390 -19.50 -22.04 -6.40
CA THR A 390 -20.49 -20.97 -6.60
C THR A 390 -20.68 -20.58 -8.04
N THR A 391 -21.85 -20.08 -8.39
CA THR A 391 -22.25 -19.60 -9.70
C THR A 391 -23.01 -18.29 -9.59
N PRO A 392 -22.32 -17.16 -9.32
CA PRO A 392 -22.94 -15.86 -9.19
C PRO A 392 -23.79 -15.48 -10.41
N LYS A 393 -24.95 -14.86 -10.15
CA LYS A 393 -25.91 -14.33 -11.12
C LYS A 393 -25.98 -12.81 -11.01
N PRO A 394 -26.53 -12.10 -12.00
CA PRO A 394 -26.76 -10.67 -11.91
C PRO A 394 -27.55 -10.31 -10.65
N GLY A 395 -27.00 -9.36 -9.87
CA GLY A 395 -27.55 -8.93 -8.57
C GLY A 395 -26.98 -9.65 -7.35
N ASP A 396 -26.34 -10.79 -7.49
CA ASP A 396 -25.69 -11.48 -6.36
C ASP A 396 -24.50 -10.65 -5.84
N SER A 397 -24.27 -10.69 -4.52
CA SER A 397 -23.10 -10.07 -3.89
C SER A 397 -21.84 -10.89 -4.18
N VAL A 398 -20.81 -10.24 -4.68
CA VAL A 398 -19.48 -10.84 -4.92
C VAL A 398 -18.39 -9.98 -4.32
N SER A 399 -17.33 -10.60 -3.80
CA SER A 399 -16.18 -9.90 -3.25
C SER A 399 -15.29 -9.35 -4.36
N PHE A 400 -14.88 -8.09 -4.23
CA PHE A 400 -14.06 -7.35 -5.17
C PHE A 400 -12.81 -6.80 -4.50
N ILE A 401 -11.67 -7.02 -5.12
CA ILE A 401 -10.35 -6.51 -4.68
C ILE A 401 -9.88 -5.51 -5.73
N PRO A 402 -9.79 -4.20 -5.42
CA PRO A 402 -9.27 -3.20 -6.35
C PRO A 402 -7.83 -3.50 -6.77
N LEU A 403 -7.49 -3.25 -8.03
CA LEU A 403 -6.10 -3.36 -8.48
C LEU A 403 -5.18 -2.34 -7.78
N SER A 404 -5.69 -1.18 -7.36
CA SER A 404 -4.94 -0.21 -6.55
C SER A 404 -4.38 -0.83 -5.27
N GLU A 405 -5.14 -1.69 -4.60
CA GLU A 405 -4.73 -2.40 -3.39
C GLU A 405 -3.63 -3.44 -3.65
N LEU A 406 -3.64 -4.03 -4.82
CA LEU A 406 -2.65 -5.03 -5.22
C LEU A 406 -1.39 -4.38 -5.78
N LEU A 407 -1.54 -3.28 -6.53
CA LEU A 407 -0.43 -2.61 -7.18
C LEU A 407 0.38 -1.68 -6.24
N GLY A 408 -0.16 -1.31 -5.10
CA GLY A 408 0.53 -0.54 -4.05
C GLY A 408 0.41 0.96 -4.18
#